data_d37a5257ebe02c9d943c4762f01c8d65
#
_entry.id   d37a5257ebe02c9d943c4762f01c8d65
#
_cell.length_a   1.000
_cell.length_b   1.000
_cell.length_c   1.000
_cell.angle_alpha   90.00
_cell.angle_beta   90.00
_cell.angle_gamma   90.00
#
_symmetry.space_group_name_H-M   'P 1'
#
loop_
_entity.id
_entity.type
_entity.pdbx_description
1 polymer ?
#
loop_
_entity_poly.entity_id
_entity_poly.type
_entity_poly.pdbx_seq_one_letter_code
_entity_poly.pdbx_strand_id
1 'polypeptide(L)'
;MAILAFQKPDKVIMLESTDKFGKFEFRPLEPGYGITIGNPLRRILLSSLEGFAITGIKIQGVDHEFATIPGVIEDVTEIILNLKQVRLKRKVEDVENEKLTVTVSGQETFTAGDMNQFLKGFEVLNPELVICNMDTSTHLEMELTIQKGRGYDPASENMPADAEIGVIPIDAIYTPIKNVKYEIENYRVEGKTDYERLVFDIETDGSINPTDALKEAAKILIHHFMLFSDEKITLETEDKYGNEEFDEEVLHMRQLLKTKLVDMDLSVRALNCLKSAEVETLGELVQFNKNDLLKFRNFGKKSLTELEALLENNNLEFGMDVAKYKLDKE
;
A
#
# COMPACT_ATOMS: atom_id res chain seq x y z
N MET A 1 0.13 -24.83 25.30
CA MET A 1 -0.77 -25.85 24.71
C MET A 1 -0.46 -25.93 23.23
N ALA A 2 -0.19 -27.12 22.70
CA ALA A 2 -0.04 -27.28 21.25
C ALA A 2 -1.42 -27.07 20.61
N ILE A 3 -1.57 -26.03 19.79
CA ILE A 3 -2.75 -25.81 18.96
C ILE A 3 -2.82 -26.97 17.96
N LEU A 4 -3.94 -27.67 17.88
CA LEU A 4 -4.17 -28.67 16.83
C LEU A 4 -3.87 -28.00 15.47
N ALA A 5 -3.09 -28.68 14.64
CA ALA A 5 -2.71 -28.14 13.34
C ALA A 5 -3.97 -27.99 12.45
N PHE A 6 -4.35 -26.75 12.18
CA PHE A 6 -5.39 -26.45 11.21
C PHE A 6 -4.91 -26.80 9.80
N GLN A 7 -5.81 -27.28 8.96
CA GLN A 7 -5.58 -27.36 7.53
C GLN A 7 -5.45 -25.94 6.99
N LYS A 8 -4.22 -25.51 6.72
CA LYS A 8 -3.96 -24.17 6.19
C LYS A 8 -4.17 -24.16 4.68
N PRO A 9 -4.84 -23.16 4.14
CA PRO A 9 -4.81 -22.91 2.69
C PRO A 9 -3.40 -22.54 2.27
N ASP A 10 -2.98 -23.04 1.12
CA ASP A 10 -1.60 -22.81 0.63
C ASP A 10 -1.43 -21.38 0.13
N LYS A 11 -2.41 -20.89 -0.62
CA LYS A 11 -2.39 -19.53 -1.21
C LYS A 11 -3.78 -19.11 -1.68
N VAL A 12 -3.94 -17.80 -1.88
CA VAL A 12 -5.09 -17.25 -2.62
C VAL A 12 -4.85 -17.48 -4.11
N ILE A 13 -5.82 -18.12 -4.76
CA ILE A 13 -5.77 -18.39 -6.20
C ILE A 13 -6.60 -17.32 -6.91
N MET A 14 -5.99 -16.61 -7.84
CA MET A 14 -6.68 -15.66 -8.70
C MET A 14 -7.23 -16.43 -9.91
N LEU A 15 -8.56 -16.49 -10.02
CA LEU A 15 -9.24 -17.17 -11.12
C LEU A 15 -9.41 -16.28 -12.34
N GLU A 16 -9.74 -15.01 -12.10
CA GLU A 16 -9.95 -13.99 -13.12
C GLU A 16 -9.48 -12.65 -12.59
N SER A 17 -8.84 -11.84 -13.41
CA SER A 17 -8.40 -10.49 -13.07
C SER A 17 -8.43 -9.59 -14.28
N THR A 18 -9.11 -8.46 -14.10
CA THR A 18 -9.03 -7.30 -14.98
C THR A 18 -8.68 -6.08 -14.14
N ASP A 19 -8.53 -4.91 -14.75
CA ASP A 19 -8.23 -3.67 -14.02
C ASP A 19 -9.33 -3.28 -13.02
N LYS A 20 -10.58 -3.70 -13.27
CA LYS A 20 -11.76 -3.33 -12.46
C LYS A 20 -12.47 -4.51 -11.80
N PHE A 21 -12.15 -5.73 -12.18
CA PHE A 21 -12.80 -6.93 -11.65
C PHE A 21 -11.77 -7.99 -11.29
N GLY A 22 -11.96 -8.65 -10.15
CA GLY A 22 -11.14 -9.77 -9.70
C GLY A 22 -11.96 -10.88 -9.08
N LYS A 23 -11.67 -12.12 -9.47
CA LYS A 23 -12.25 -13.32 -8.86
C LYS A 23 -11.16 -14.12 -8.18
N PHE A 24 -11.32 -14.30 -6.87
CA PHE A 24 -10.33 -14.95 -6.01
C PHE A 24 -10.92 -16.18 -5.35
N GLU A 25 -10.09 -17.21 -5.22
CA GLU A 25 -10.43 -18.46 -4.57
C GLU A 25 -9.50 -18.73 -3.39
N PHE A 26 -10.06 -19.15 -2.26
CA PHE A 26 -9.33 -19.47 -1.05
C PHE A 26 -9.79 -20.83 -0.52
N ARG A 27 -8.91 -21.82 -0.59
CA ARG A 27 -9.17 -23.23 -0.21
C ARG A 27 -7.87 -23.98 0.11
N PRO A 28 -7.95 -25.11 0.87
CA PRO A 28 -9.11 -25.59 1.62
C PRO A 28 -9.27 -24.78 2.92
N LEU A 29 -10.50 -24.59 3.35
CA LEU A 29 -10.83 -24.02 4.65
C LEU A 29 -11.56 -25.06 5.50
N GLU A 30 -11.35 -25.04 6.81
CA GLU A 30 -12.14 -25.86 7.72
C GLU A 30 -13.59 -25.35 7.81
N PRO A 31 -14.55 -26.22 8.18
CA PRO A 31 -15.97 -25.85 8.26
C PRO A 31 -16.22 -24.60 9.11
N GLY A 32 -16.96 -23.64 8.57
CA GLY A 32 -17.29 -22.36 9.21
C GLY A 32 -16.26 -21.24 9.01
N TYR A 33 -15.05 -21.54 8.51
CA TYR A 33 -14.04 -20.51 8.27
C TYR A 33 -14.33 -19.67 7.03
N GLY A 34 -15.06 -20.18 6.06
CA GLY A 34 -15.47 -19.41 4.89
C GLY A 34 -16.24 -18.15 5.28
N ILE A 35 -17.24 -18.26 6.15
CA ILE A 35 -18.00 -17.11 6.63
C ILE A 35 -17.19 -16.24 7.58
N THR A 36 -16.35 -16.83 8.42
CA THR A 36 -15.49 -16.14 9.39
C THR A 36 -14.46 -15.24 8.70
N ILE A 37 -13.97 -15.64 7.52
CA ILE A 37 -13.01 -14.86 6.73
C ILE A 37 -13.76 -13.96 5.73
N GLY A 38 -14.76 -14.50 5.05
CA GLY A 38 -15.48 -13.83 3.97
C GLY A 38 -16.22 -12.58 4.41
N ASN A 39 -16.96 -12.66 5.51
CA ASN A 39 -17.75 -11.53 5.98
C ASN A 39 -16.89 -10.33 6.46
N PRO A 40 -15.86 -10.49 7.31
CA PRO A 40 -15.00 -9.40 7.67
C PRO A 40 -14.28 -8.75 6.47
N LEU A 41 -13.72 -9.55 5.57
CA LEU A 41 -13.07 -9.03 4.36
C LEU A 41 -14.04 -8.21 3.50
N ARG A 42 -15.24 -8.73 3.25
CA ARG A 42 -16.28 -8.00 2.51
C ARG A 42 -16.63 -6.67 3.17
N ARG A 43 -16.77 -6.64 4.50
CA ARG A 43 -17.10 -5.42 5.23
C ARG A 43 -15.99 -4.38 5.12
N ILE A 44 -14.74 -4.78 5.31
CA ILE A 44 -13.58 -3.88 5.20
C ILE A 44 -13.43 -3.35 3.76
N LEU A 45 -13.57 -4.22 2.76
CA LEU A 45 -13.52 -3.80 1.35
C LEU A 45 -14.54 -2.70 1.06
N LEU A 46 -15.78 -2.84 1.53
CA LEU A 46 -16.86 -1.90 1.24
C LEU A 46 -16.78 -0.57 2.03
N SER A 47 -16.08 -0.54 3.19
CA SER A 47 -16.18 0.61 4.09
C SER A 47 -14.86 1.25 4.51
N SER A 48 -13.72 0.55 4.35
CA SER A 48 -12.51 0.95 5.07
C SER A 48 -11.31 1.24 4.18
N LEU A 49 -11.42 1.03 2.88
CA LEU A 49 -10.37 1.36 1.93
C LEU A 49 -10.33 2.87 1.68
N GLU A 50 -9.13 3.38 1.49
CA GLU A 50 -8.89 4.78 1.17
C GLU A 50 -9.23 5.09 -0.29
N GLY A 51 -9.68 6.31 -0.53
CA GLY A 51 -9.95 6.81 -1.88
C GLY A 51 -9.92 8.33 -1.93
N PHE A 52 -10.29 8.89 -3.06
CA PHE A 52 -10.29 10.32 -3.32
C PHE A 52 -11.66 10.74 -3.83
N ALA A 53 -12.13 11.89 -3.33
CA ALA A 53 -13.41 12.45 -3.75
C ALA A 53 -13.36 13.99 -3.77
N ILE A 54 -14.30 14.59 -4.50
CA ILE A 54 -14.53 16.02 -4.47
C ILE A 54 -15.34 16.31 -3.22
N THR A 55 -14.80 17.14 -2.31
CA THR A 55 -15.39 17.46 -1.01
C THR A 55 -16.02 18.85 -0.95
N GLY A 56 -15.68 19.72 -1.90
CA GLY A 56 -16.21 21.07 -1.93
C GLY A 56 -16.15 21.68 -3.31
N ILE A 57 -17.09 22.57 -3.57
CA ILE A 57 -17.18 23.38 -4.80
C ILE A 57 -17.43 24.83 -4.43
N LYS A 58 -16.84 25.74 -5.20
CA LYS A 58 -17.14 27.16 -5.20
C LYS A 58 -17.33 27.58 -6.66
N ILE A 59 -18.50 28.13 -6.97
CA ILE A 59 -18.84 28.58 -8.35
C ILE A 59 -18.93 30.09 -8.30
N GLN A 60 -18.34 30.75 -9.29
CA GLN A 60 -18.39 32.20 -9.38
C GLN A 60 -19.83 32.70 -9.55
N GLY A 61 -20.27 33.58 -8.64
CA GLY A 61 -21.63 34.15 -8.69
C GLY A 61 -22.71 33.26 -8.07
N VAL A 62 -22.33 32.21 -7.36
CA VAL A 62 -23.23 31.26 -6.66
C VAL A 62 -22.93 31.30 -5.16
N ASP A 63 -23.94 31.54 -4.34
CA ASP A 63 -23.80 31.64 -2.89
C ASP A 63 -24.33 30.39 -2.13
N HIS A 64 -25.16 29.56 -2.76
CA HIS A 64 -25.77 28.37 -2.15
C HIS A 64 -26.17 27.33 -3.19
N GLU A 65 -26.37 26.09 -2.75
CA GLU A 65 -26.63 24.91 -3.58
C GLU A 65 -27.97 24.94 -4.36
N PHE A 66 -28.91 25.76 -3.95
CA PHE A 66 -30.23 25.89 -4.60
C PHE A 66 -30.26 27.00 -5.67
N ALA A 67 -29.12 27.54 -6.04
CA ALA A 67 -29.03 28.59 -7.07
C ALA A 67 -29.05 27.98 -8.46
N THR A 68 -29.34 28.85 -9.45
CA THR A 68 -29.23 28.54 -10.88
C THR A 68 -28.16 29.41 -11.51
N ILE A 69 -27.48 28.89 -12.52
CA ILE A 69 -26.42 29.59 -13.24
C ILE A 69 -26.98 30.06 -14.59
N PRO A 70 -26.92 31.36 -14.92
CA PRO A 70 -27.39 31.84 -16.21
C PRO A 70 -26.68 31.17 -17.40
N GLY A 71 -27.46 30.59 -18.31
CA GLY A 71 -26.92 29.88 -19.48
C GLY A 71 -26.46 28.45 -19.22
N VAL A 72 -26.68 27.88 -18.03
CA VAL A 72 -26.51 26.47 -17.69
C VAL A 72 -27.89 25.86 -17.52
N ILE A 73 -28.09 24.64 -18.01
CA ILE A 73 -29.40 23.96 -17.99
C ILE A 73 -29.63 23.36 -16.59
N GLU A 74 -28.63 22.68 -16.03
CA GLU A 74 -28.70 22.06 -14.72
C GLU A 74 -28.58 23.11 -13.59
N ASP A 75 -29.33 22.91 -12.52
CA ASP A 75 -29.13 23.69 -11.31
C ASP A 75 -27.85 23.25 -10.54
N VAL A 76 -27.45 24.03 -9.56
CA VAL A 76 -26.23 23.75 -8.79
C VAL A 76 -26.32 22.40 -8.04
N THR A 77 -27.53 22.01 -7.60
CA THR A 77 -27.75 20.72 -6.93
C THR A 77 -27.50 19.57 -7.89
N GLU A 78 -27.97 19.66 -9.14
CA GLU A 78 -27.70 18.62 -10.15
C GLU A 78 -26.23 18.56 -10.52
N ILE A 79 -25.55 19.70 -10.66
CA ILE A 79 -24.09 19.75 -10.86
C ILE A 79 -23.35 19.05 -9.72
N ILE A 80 -23.73 19.31 -8.47
CA ILE A 80 -23.14 18.64 -7.30
C ILE A 80 -23.38 17.13 -7.36
N LEU A 81 -24.59 16.68 -7.70
CA LEU A 81 -24.89 15.24 -7.83
C LEU A 81 -24.07 14.56 -8.93
N ASN A 82 -23.80 15.25 -10.02
CA ASN A 82 -22.94 14.75 -11.10
C ASN A 82 -21.47 14.72 -10.65
N LEU A 83 -20.97 15.77 -9.97
CA LEU A 83 -19.61 15.81 -9.43
C LEU A 83 -19.34 14.70 -8.40
N LYS A 84 -20.31 14.30 -7.59
CA LYS A 84 -20.20 13.16 -6.64
C LYS A 84 -19.95 11.82 -7.36
N GLN A 85 -20.31 11.71 -8.64
CA GLN A 85 -20.10 10.51 -9.44
C GLN A 85 -18.71 10.45 -10.08
N VAL A 86 -17.95 11.55 -10.08
CA VAL A 86 -16.60 11.60 -10.64
C VAL A 86 -15.69 10.66 -9.85
N ARG A 87 -14.98 9.79 -10.56
CA ARG A 87 -14.01 8.85 -9.98
C ARG A 87 -12.60 9.28 -10.30
N LEU A 88 -11.78 9.37 -9.25
CA LEU A 88 -10.44 9.92 -9.33
C LEU A 88 -9.40 8.85 -9.01
N LYS A 89 -8.33 8.81 -9.80
CA LYS A 89 -7.15 8.00 -9.54
C LYS A 89 -5.95 8.91 -9.32
N ARG A 90 -5.20 8.65 -8.28
CA ARG A 90 -3.95 9.37 -7.98
C ARG A 90 -2.86 9.00 -8.99
N LYS A 91 -2.18 10.02 -9.56
CA LYS A 91 -1.02 9.87 -10.46
C LYS A 91 0.31 10.10 -9.75
N VAL A 92 0.31 10.97 -8.73
CA VAL A 92 1.53 11.39 -8.00
C VAL A 92 1.40 10.94 -6.56
N GLU A 93 2.35 10.14 -6.06
CA GLU A 93 2.25 9.46 -4.76
C GLU A 93 2.11 10.40 -3.55
N ASP A 94 2.72 11.58 -3.58
CA ASP A 94 2.75 12.49 -2.44
C ASP A 94 1.54 13.47 -2.39
N VAL A 95 0.61 13.39 -3.36
CA VAL A 95 -0.54 14.31 -3.40
C VAL A 95 -1.74 13.66 -2.69
N GLU A 96 -2.11 14.20 -1.54
CA GLU A 96 -3.30 13.77 -0.78
C GLU A 96 -4.50 14.68 -0.98
N ASN A 97 -4.26 15.98 -1.26
CA ASN A 97 -5.28 16.99 -1.45
C ASN A 97 -4.92 17.88 -2.64
N GLU A 98 -5.89 18.27 -3.42
CA GLU A 98 -5.71 19.21 -4.53
C GLU A 98 -6.88 20.19 -4.61
N LYS A 99 -6.57 21.48 -4.80
CA LYS A 99 -7.54 22.51 -5.19
C LYS A 99 -7.25 22.88 -6.63
N LEU A 100 -8.30 22.87 -7.45
CA LEU A 100 -8.18 23.22 -8.85
C LEU A 100 -9.26 24.23 -9.23
N THR A 101 -8.91 25.15 -10.12
CA THR A 101 -9.85 26.06 -10.74
C THR A 101 -10.14 25.58 -12.16
N VAL A 102 -11.37 25.23 -12.44
CA VAL A 102 -11.85 24.78 -13.73
C VAL A 102 -12.55 25.95 -14.39
N THR A 103 -12.14 26.28 -15.62
CA THR A 103 -12.73 27.34 -16.43
C THR A 103 -13.21 26.72 -17.74
N VAL A 104 -14.51 26.83 -17.98
CA VAL A 104 -15.18 26.27 -19.18
C VAL A 104 -15.85 27.37 -19.95
N SER A 105 -15.58 27.45 -21.26
CA SER A 105 -16.21 28.41 -22.16
C SER A 105 -16.20 27.93 -23.61
N GLY A 106 -17.19 28.33 -24.39
CA GLY A 106 -17.25 28.04 -25.83
C GLY A 106 -17.66 26.61 -26.18
N GLN A 107 -18.20 25.84 -25.22
CA GLN A 107 -18.69 24.46 -25.41
C GLN A 107 -20.11 24.31 -24.87
N GLU A 108 -20.88 23.37 -25.45
CA GLU A 108 -22.27 23.09 -25.07
C GLU A 108 -22.40 22.11 -23.91
N THR A 109 -21.35 21.29 -23.67
CA THR A 109 -21.37 20.26 -22.64
C THR A 109 -20.05 20.27 -21.89
N PHE A 110 -20.14 20.33 -20.58
CA PHE A 110 -18.98 20.14 -19.69
C PHE A 110 -18.97 18.71 -19.17
N THR A 111 -17.88 17.99 -19.41
CA THR A 111 -17.69 16.60 -19.00
C THR A 111 -16.63 16.48 -17.90
N ALA A 112 -16.67 15.38 -17.17
CA ALA A 112 -15.63 15.06 -16.18
C ALA A 112 -14.22 14.95 -16.83
N GLY A 113 -14.17 14.56 -18.12
CA GLY A 113 -12.93 14.49 -18.89
C GLY A 113 -12.24 15.83 -19.09
N ASP A 114 -13.02 16.91 -19.19
CA ASP A 114 -12.49 18.27 -19.35
C ASP A 114 -11.69 18.71 -18.11
N MET A 115 -11.99 18.15 -16.93
CA MET A 115 -11.28 18.43 -15.69
C MET A 115 -9.80 17.96 -15.72
N ASN A 116 -9.47 16.95 -16.56
CA ASN A 116 -8.11 16.40 -16.65
C ASN A 116 -7.05 17.44 -17.06
N GLN A 117 -7.44 18.51 -17.77
CA GLN A 117 -6.52 19.58 -18.17
C GLN A 117 -6.04 20.43 -16.97
N PHE A 118 -6.84 20.45 -15.90
CA PHE A 118 -6.59 21.26 -14.70
C PHE A 118 -6.01 20.45 -13.56
N LEU A 119 -6.16 19.11 -13.59
CA LEU A 119 -5.67 18.17 -12.58
C LEU A 119 -4.16 17.91 -12.76
N LYS A 120 -3.40 18.01 -11.67
CA LYS A 120 -1.96 17.74 -11.64
C LYS A 120 -1.64 16.41 -10.97
N GLY A 121 -2.29 16.14 -9.84
CA GLY A 121 -2.04 14.94 -9.02
C GLY A 121 -2.98 13.79 -9.32
N PHE A 122 -4.09 14.03 -10.01
CA PHE A 122 -5.17 13.06 -10.23
C PHE A 122 -5.51 12.88 -11.70
N GLU A 123 -6.27 11.82 -11.98
CA GLU A 123 -6.86 11.51 -13.27
C GLU A 123 -8.31 11.08 -13.09
N VAL A 124 -9.18 11.53 -13.99
CA VAL A 124 -10.58 11.13 -14.02
C VAL A 124 -10.72 9.79 -14.74
N LEU A 125 -11.38 8.81 -14.09
CA LEU A 125 -11.57 7.45 -14.60
C LEU A 125 -12.85 7.27 -15.43
N ASN A 126 -13.78 8.22 -15.34
CA ASN A 126 -15.05 8.25 -16.09
C ASN A 126 -15.21 9.57 -16.87
N PRO A 127 -14.34 9.82 -17.87
CA PRO A 127 -14.29 11.10 -18.59
C PRO A 127 -15.56 11.43 -19.38
N GLU A 128 -16.36 10.43 -19.74
CA GLU A 128 -17.62 10.58 -20.48
C GLU A 128 -18.79 11.10 -19.63
N LEU A 129 -18.62 11.18 -18.31
CA LEU A 129 -19.66 11.67 -17.40
C LEU A 129 -19.94 13.15 -17.67
N VAL A 130 -21.17 13.46 -18.04
CA VAL A 130 -21.63 14.85 -18.22
C VAL A 130 -21.87 15.49 -16.86
N ILE A 131 -21.26 16.65 -16.62
CA ILE A 131 -21.45 17.44 -15.40
C ILE A 131 -22.58 18.43 -15.59
N CYS A 132 -22.56 19.20 -16.67
CA CYS A 132 -23.64 20.09 -17.02
C CYS A 132 -23.65 20.44 -18.53
N ASN A 133 -24.77 20.92 -18.99
CA ASN A 133 -24.98 21.47 -20.35
C ASN A 133 -25.14 22.98 -20.26
N MET A 134 -24.55 23.72 -21.19
CA MET A 134 -24.53 25.18 -21.15
C MET A 134 -24.60 25.81 -22.56
N ASP A 135 -24.99 27.06 -22.62
CA ASP A 135 -24.89 27.84 -23.86
C ASP A 135 -23.40 28.11 -24.21
N THR A 136 -23.07 28.09 -25.49
CA THR A 136 -21.72 28.38 -25.97
C THR A 136 -21.17 29.76 -25.58
N SER A 137 -22.05 30.70 -25.26
CA SER A 137 -21.71 32.05 -24.79
C SER A 137 -21.43 32.10 -23.29
N THR A 138 -21.73 31.02 -22.54
CA THR A 138 -21.57 30.95 -21.08
C THR A 138 -20.11 30.76 -20.71
N HIS A 139 -19.71 31.49 -19.68
CA HIS A 139 -18.41 31.33 -19.03
C HIS A 139 -18.65 30.79 -17.61
N LEU A 140 -18.22 29.57 -17.39
CA LEU A 140 -18.36 28.88 -16.10
C LEU A 140 -16.96 28.75 -15.44
N GLU A 141 -16.83 29.35 -14.28
CA GLU A 141 -15.62 29.22 -13.44
C GLU A 141 -15.99 28.59 -12.11
N MET A 142 -15.30 27.50 -11.76
CA MET A 142 -15.50 26.79 -10.49
C MET A 142 -14.18 26.35 -9.88
N GLU A 143 -14.10 26.46 -8.58
CA GLU A 143 -13.03 25.85 -7.77
C GLU A 143 -13.54 24.55 -7.18
N LEU A 144 -12.75 23.48 -7.32
CA LEU A 144 -13.05 22.17 -6.77
C LEU A 144 -11.97 21.79 -5.76
N THR A 145 -12.37 21.19 -4.67
CA THR A 145 -11.47 20.66 -3.65
C THR A 145 -11.54 19.15 -3.66
N ILE A 146 -10.41 18.48 -3.90
CA ILE A 146 -10.27 17.02 -3.84
C ILE A 146 -9.52 16.69 -2.57
N GLN A 147 -10.01 15.68 -1.84
CA GLN A 147 -9.39 15.19 -0.61
C GLN A 147 -9.33 13.68 -0.57
N LYS A 148 -8.39 13.18 0.23
CA LYS A 148 -8.25 11.77 0.59
C LYS A 148 -9.12 11.47 1.80
N GLY A 149 -9.82 10.34 1.78
CA GLY A 149 -10.63 9.89 2.91
C GLY A 149 -10.99 8.42 2.84
N ARG A 150 -11.92 8.00 3.68
CA ARG A 150 -12.42 6.63 3.79
C ARG A 150 -13.93 6.57 3.86
N GLY A 151 -14.52 5.60 3.17
CA GLY A 151 -15.95 5.33 3.27
C GLY A 151 -16.78 6.50 2.76
N TYR A 152 -17.58 7.09 3.62
CA TYR A 152 -18.51 8.18 3.32
C TYR A 152 -18.44 9.26 4.39
N ASP A 153 -18.20 10.49 3.98
CA ASP A 153 -18.25 11.65 4.86
C ASP A 153 -19.36 12.60 4.39
N PRO A 154 -20.30 12.98 5.27
CA PRO A 154 -21.36 13.92 4.94
C PRO A 154 -20.80 15.34 4.72
N ALA A 155 -21.50 16.15 3.92
CA ALA A 155 -21.12 17.53 3.61
C ALA A 155 -20.86 18.39 4.87
N SER A 156 -21.59 18.12 5.97
CA SER A 156 -21.42 18.83 7.27
C SER A 156 -20.04 18.61 7.89
N GLU A 157 -19.38 17.49 7.63
CA GLU A 157 -18.04 17.19 8.12
C GLU A 157 -16.94 17.70 7.17
N ASN A 158 -17.28 17.90 5.89
CA ASN A 158 -16.38 18.42 4.87
C ASN A 158 -16.28 19.97 4.87
N MET A 159 -17.03 20.66 5.71
CA MET A 159 -16.98 22.12 5.82
C MET A 159 -15.72 22.55 6.58
N PRO A 160 -14.76 23.26 5.95
CA PRO A 160 -13.61 23.80 6.67
C PRO A 160 -14.04 24.80 7.73
N ALA A 161 -13.35 24.83 8.89
CA ALA A 161 -13.64 25.78 9.96
C ALA A 161 -13.51 27.24 9.51
N ASP A 162 -12.61 27.52 8.57
CA ASP A 162 -12.35 28.83 7.96
C ASP A 162 -12.86 28.89 6.52
N ALA A 163 -14.03 28.31 6.26
CA ALA A 163 -14.58 28.30 4.89
C ALA A 163 -14.82 29.72 4.38
N GLU A 164 -14.34 29.98 3.17
CA GLU A 164 -14.66 31.22 2.45
C GLU A 164 -16.17 31.27 2.11
N ILE A 165 -16.71 32.49 2.03
CA ILE A 165 -18.10 32.67 1.60
C ILE A 165 -18.27 32.14 0.16
N GLY A 166 -19.34 31.37 -0.08
CA GLY A 166 -19.64 30.76 -1.36
C GLY A 166 -19.01 29.36 -1.59
N VAL A 167 -18.27 28.81 -0.61
CA VAL A 167 -17.85 27.41 -0.63
C VAL A 167 -19.03 26.53 -0.21
N ILE A 168 -19.42 25.61 -1.09
CA ILE A 168 -20.48 24.63 -0.86
C ILE A 168 -19.82 23.28 -0.61
N PRO A 169 -19.96 22.70 0.61
CA PRO A 169 -19.44 21.38 0.92
C PRO A 169 -20.25 20.30 0.20
N ILE A 170 -19.58 19.22 -0.22
CA ILE A 170 -20.17 18.08 -0.91
C ILE A 170 -19.97 16.83 -0.07
N ASP A 171 -20.98 15.96 -0.01
CA ASP A 171 -20.80 14.62 0.56
C ASP A 171 -19.76 13.83 -0.25
N ALA A 172 -18.82 13.25 0.42
CA ALA A 172 -17.72 12.51 -0.20
C ALA A 172 -17.92 11.00 -0.13
N ILE A 173 -17.87 10.32 -1.27
CA ILE A 173 -17.87 8.86 -1.37
C ILE A 173 -16.46 8.44 -1.79
N TYR A 174 -15.63 8.07 -0.81
CA TYR A 174 -14.23 7.71 -1.04
C TYR A 174 -14.03 6.28 -1.47
N THR A 175 -14.98 5.37 -1.14
CA THR A 175 -14.79 3.94 -1.40
C THR A 175 -14.50 3.63 -2.87
N PRO A 176 -13.36 2.96 -3.16
CA PRO A 176 -13.02 2.55 -4.51
C PRO A 176 -13.75 1.29 -4.96
N ILE A 177 -14.48 0.65 -4.06
CA ILE A 177 -15.15 -0.63 -4.31
C ILE A 177 -16.60 -0.39 -4.71
N LYS A 178 -16.99 -0.91 -5.87
CA LYS A 178 -18.37 -0.87 -6.36
C LYS A 178 -19.19 -2.01 -5.82
N ASN A 179 -18.65 -3.23 -5.86
CA ASN A 179 -19.36 -4.42 -5.42
C ASN A 179 -18.40 -5.47 -4.87
N VAL A 180 -18.84 -6.19 -3.83
CA VAL A 180 -18.16 -7.38 -3.31
C VAL A 180 -19.18 -8.47 -3.04
N LYS A 181 -19.01 -9.59 -3.71
CA LYS A 181 -19.77 -10.80 -3.47
C LYS A 181 -18.84 -11.90 -3.02
N TYR A 182 -19.26 -12.73 -2.08
CA TYR A 182 -18.56 -13.98 -1.77
C TYR A 182 -19.53 -15.14 -1.71
N GLU A 183 -19.03 -16.31 -2.07
CA GLU A 183 -19.74 -17.58 -2.05
C GLU A 183 -18.90 -18.62 -1.32
N ILE A 184 -19.58 -19.52 -0.60
CA ILE A 184 -18.93 -20.62 0.12
C ILE A 184 -19.46 -21.91 -0.48
N GLU A 185 -18.54 -22.73 -0.94
CA GLU A 185 -18.83 -24.02 -1.55
C GLU A 185 -18.15 -25.13 -0.76
N ASN A 186 -18.76 -26.33 -0.76
CA ASN A 186 -18.12 -27.52 -0.19
C ASN A 186 -16.91 -27.92 -1.03
N TYR A 187 -15.81 -28.25 -0.37
CA TYR A 187 -14.58 -28.67 -1.01
C TYR A 187 -14.09 -30.00 -0.46
N ARG A 188 -13.65 -30.90 -1.34
CA ARG A 188 -13.18 -32.23 -0.94
C ARG A 188 -11.65 -32.23 -0.84
N VAL A 189 -11.15 -32.67 0.31
CA VAL A 189 -9.74 -32.95 0.56
C VAL A 189 -9.57 -34.41 0.91
N GLU A 190 -8.86 -35.16 0.08
CA GLU A 190 -8.67 -36.62 0.21
C GLU A 190 -9.99 -37.39 0.35
N GLY A 191 -10.32 -37.91 1.53
CA GLY A 191 -11.56 -38.67 1.81
C GLY A 191 -12.66 -37.84 2.47
N LYS A 192 -12.40 -36.59 2.90
CA LYS A 192 -13.34 -35.72 3.62
C LYS A 192 -13.97 -34.70 2.68
N THR A 193 -15.28 -34.50 2.81
CA THR A 193 -16.05 -33.54 1.97
C THR A 193 -16.49 -32.30 2.71
N ASP A 194 -16.05 -32.13 3.95
CA ASP A 194 -16.57 -31.14 4.89
C ASP A 194 -15.77 -29.81 4.87
N TYR A 195 -14.72 -29.72 4.04
CA TYR A 195 -13.97 -28.50 3.85
C TYR A 195 -14.73 -27.47 3.02
N GLU A 196 -14.36 -26.21 3.18
CA GLU A 196 -14.97 -25.10 2.48
C GLU A 196 -14.00 -24.48 1.46
N ARG A 197 -14.58 -23.95 0.40
CA ARG A 197 -13.97 -23.14 -0.64
C ARG A 197 -14.64 -21.78 -0.62
N LEU A 198 -13.90 -20.74 -0.35
CA LEU A 198 -14.38 -19.36 -0.37
C LEU A 198 -14.02 -18.74 -1.71
N VAL A 199 -15.00 -18.22 -2.41
CA VAL A 199 -14.84 -17.50 -3.68
C VAL A 199 -15.28 -16.07 -3.50
N PHE A 200 -14.41 -15.11 -3.87
CA PHE A 200 -14.68 -13.68 -3.86
C PHE A 200 -14.75 -13.13 -5.26
N ASP A 201 -15.80 -12.35 -5.54
CA ASP A 201 -15.92 -11.48 -6.69
C ASP A 201 -15.82 -10.02 -6.20
N ILE A 202 -14.82 -9.30 -6.67
CA ILE A 202 -14.53 -7.91 -6.26
C ILE A 202 -14.57 -7.04 -7.51
N GLU A 203 -15.44 -6.01 -7.49
CA GLU A 203 -15.54 -5.00 -8.53
C GLU A 203 -15.11 -3.63 -7.98
N THR A 204 -14.15 -3.00 -8.64
CA THR A 204 -13.62 -1.67 -8.29
C THR A 204 -14.06 -0.62 -9.31
N ASP A 205 -13.84 0.64 -9.00
CA ASP A 205 -14.02 1.75 -9.94
C ASP A 205 -12.83 1.92 -10.91
N GLY A 206 -11.69 1.23 -10.65
CA GLY A 206 -10.45 1.30 -11.41
C GLY A 206 -9.38 2.18 -10.76
N SER A 207 -9.66 2.85 -9.65
CA SER A 207 -8.65 3.61 -8.88
C SER A 207 -7.64 2.69 -8.19
N ILE A 208 -8.12 1.51 -7.78
CA ILE A 208 -7.31 0.45 -7.18
C ILE A 208 -7.54 -0.88 -7.92
N ASN A 209 -6.48 -1.68 -8.05
CA ASN A 209 -6.61 -3.03 -8.59
C ASN A 209 -7.29 -3.96 -7.57
N PRO A 210 -8.19 -4.87 -7.98
CA PRO A 210 -8.87 -5.79 -7.07
C PRO A 210 -7.94 -6.62 -6.18
N THR A 211 -6.76 -7.01 -6.70
CA THR A 211 -5.75 -7.75 -5.94
C THR A 211 -5.18 -6.91 -4.80
N ASP A 212 -4.87 -5.65 -5.07
CA ASP A 212 -4.31 -4.74 -4.07
C ASP A 212 -5.38 -4.33 -3.06
N ALA A 213 -6.63 -4.14 -3.51
CA ALA A 213 -7.76 -3.91 -2.63
C ALA A 213 -7.94 -5.05 -1.61
N LEU A 214 -7.84 -6.31 -2.06
CA LEU A 214 -7.93 -7.48 -1.18
C LEU A 214 -6.76 -7.53 -0.18
N LYS A 215 -5.54 -7.23 -0.61
CA LYS A 215 -4.36 -7.15 0.26
C LYS A 215 -4.51 -6.06 1.31
N GLU A 216 -4.93 -4.85 0.92
CA GLU A 216 -5.15 -3.74 1.86
C GLU A 216 -6.24 -4.07 2.88
N ALA A 217 -7.36 -4.68 2.46
CA ALA A 217 -8.40 -5.14 3.37
C ALA A 217 -7.87 -6.17 4.38
N ALA A 218 -7.03 -7.11 3.93
CA ALA A 218 -6.40 -8.09 4.79
C ALA A 218 -5.42 -7.43 5.78
N LYS A 219 -4.60 -6.46 5.36
CA LYS A 219 -3.71 -5.70 6.23
C LYS A 219 -4.47 -4.99 7.35
N ILE A 220 -5.60 -4.34 7.03
CA ILE A 220 -6.45 -3.69 8.02
C ILE A 220 -6.95 -4.68 9.09
N LEU A 221 -7.43 -5.87 8.65
CA LEU A 221 -7.89 -6.91 9.58
C LEU A 221 -6.76 -7.42 10.47
N ILE A 222 -5.60 -7.73 9.89
CA ILE A 222 -4.44 -8.20 10.64
C ILE A 222 -4.04 -7.17 11.69
N HIS A 223 -3.95 -5.88 11.31
CA HIS A 223 -3.58 -4.80 12.23
C HIS A 223 -4.52 -4.74 13.45
N HIS A 224 -5.83 -4.92 13.26
CA HIS A 224 -6.78 -4.94 14.35
C HIS A 224 -6.69 -6.22 15.20
N PHE A 225 -6.51 -7.38 14.56
CA PHE A 225 -6.42 -8.66 15.28
C PHE A 225 -5.12 -8.81 16.08
N MET A 226 -4.04 -8.15 15.67
CA MET A 226 -2.78 -8.12 16.42
C MET A 226 -2.95 -7.61 17.87
N LEU A 227 -3.93 -6.71 18.09
CA LEU A 227 -4.21 -6.19 19.43
C LEU A 227 -4.75 -7.26 20.40
N PHE A 228 -5.25 -8.37 19.88
CA PHE A 228 -5.74 -9.51 20.66
C PHE A 228 -4.69 -10.62 20.82
N SER A 229 -3.51 -10.47 20.22
CA SER A 229 -2.41 -11.40 20.32
C SER A 229 -1.28 -10.78 21.15
N ASP A 230 -0.71 -11.55 22.08
CA ASP A 230 0.46 -11.14 22.84
C ASP A 230 1.75 -11.19 22.01
N GLU A 231 1.72 -11.84 20.85
CA GLU A 231 2.82 -11.89 19.91
C GLU A 231 2.87 -10.60 19.07
N LYS A 232 4.00 -9.93 19.09
CA LYS A 232 4.31 -8.86 18.13
C LYS A 232 4.54 -9.48 16.75
N ILE A 233 3.47 -9.74 16.02
CA ILE A 233 3.56 -10.07 14.61
C ILE A 233 4.04 -8.79 13.92
N THR A 234 5.31 -8.72 13.59
CA THR A 234 5.86 -7.63 12.79
C THR A 234 5.33 -7.82 11.37
N LEU A 235 4.22 -7.17 11.05
CA LEU A 235 3.90 -6.91 9.67
C LEU A 235 4.98 -5.95 9.21
N GLU A 236 5.91 -6.44 8.41
CA GLU A 236 6.75 -5.56 7.61
C GLU A 236 5.76 -4.75 6.77
N THR A 237 5.56 -3.50 7.16
CA THR A 237 4.89 -2.52 6.33
C THR A 237 5.76 -2.41 5.09
N GLU A 238 5.29 -3.00 4.01
CA GLU A 238 5.85 -2.77 2.67
C GLU A 238 5.55 -1.32 2.26
N ASP A 239 6.16 -0.36 2.95
CA ASP A 239 6.47 0.95 2.39
C ASP A 239 7.71 0.83 1.49
N LYS A 240 7.71 -0.16 0.57
CA LYS A 240 8.82 -0.34 -0.36
C LYS A 240 8.39 -1.01 -1.67
N TYR A 241 7.52 -0.36 -2.41
CA TYR A 241 7.65 -0.44 -3.86
C TYR A 241 8.76 0.53 -4.29
N GLY A 242 10.01 0.12 -4.09
CA GLY A 242 11.15 0.94 -4.47
C GLY A 242 12.53 0.34 -4.21
N ASN A 243 12.65 -0.82 -3.54
CA ASN A 243 13.97 -1.35 -3.22
C ASN A 243 14.01 -2.88 -3.08
N GLU A 244 13.48 -3.64 -4.03
CA GLU A 244 13.72 -5.09 -4.07
C GLU A 244 15.22 -5.42 -4.27
N GLU A 245 16.00 -4.55 -4.91
CA GLU A 245 17.45 -4.71 -5.05
C GLU A 245 18.20 -4.49 -3.72
N PHE A 246 17.73 -3.57 -2.85
CA PHE A 246 18.41 -3.29 -1.57
C PHE A 246 18.17 -4.35 -0.50
N ASP A 247 17.05 -5.05 -0.49
CA ASP A 247 16.77 -6.09 0.51
C ASP A 247 17.48 -7.41 0.20
N GLU A 248 17.69 -7.77 -1.06
CA GLU A 248 18.53 -8.92 -1.43
C GLU A 248 20.00 -8.69 -1.07
N GLU A 249 20.54 -7.50 -1.28
CA GLU A 249 21.92 -7.16 -0.88
C GLU A 249 22.09 -7.19 0.64
N VAL A 250 21.13 -6.65 1.40
CA VAL A 250 21.15 -6.65 2.87
C VAL A 250 21.01 -8.09 3.41
N LEU A 251 20.14 -8.90 2.81
CA LEU A 251 19.95 -10.30 3.20
C LEU A 251 21.18 -11.13 2.89
N HIS A 252 21.76 -10.96 1.71
CA HIS A 252 23.00 -11.58 1.29
C HIS A 252 24.17 -11.16 2.21
N MET A 253 24.28 -9.87 2.50
CA MET A 253 25.29 -9.35 3.42
C MET A 253 25.12 -9.91 4.85
N ARG A 254 23.88 -10.02 5.35
CA ARG A 254 23.58 -10.61 6.64
C ARG A 254 23.96 -12.10 6.70
N GLN A 255 23.70 -12.86 5.66
CA GLN A 255 24.12 -14.26 5.56
C GLN A 255 25.65 -14.38 5.55
N LEU A 256 26.29 -13.52 4.76
CA LEU A 256 27.76 -13.47 4.67
C LEU A 256 28.41 -13.15 6.03
N LEU A 257 27.88 -12.14 6.75
CA LEU A 257 28.40 -11.75 8.06
C LEU A 257 28.18 -12.83 9.15
N LYS A 258 27.16 -13.68 9.01
CA LYS A 258 26.92 -14.84 9.91
C LYS A 258 27.78 -16.05 9.57
N THR A 259 28.51 -16.06 8.47
CA THR A 259 29.38 -17.17 8.10
C THR A 259 30.52 -17.34 9.12
N LYS A 260 30.77 -18.56 9.51
CA LYS A 260 31.86 -18.86 10.45
C LYS A 260 33.23 -18.80 9.77
N LEU A 261 34.19 -18.22 10.42
CA LEU A 261 35.57 -18.10 9.91
C LEU A 261 36.23 -19.44 9.65
N VAL A 262 35.74 -20.52 10.29
CA VAL A 262 36.23 -21.91 10.08
C VAL A 262 35.87 -22.44 8.69
N ASP A 263 34.80 -21.96 8.12
CA ASP A 263 34.29 -22.37 6.80
C ASP A 263 34.92 -21.55 5.64
N MET A 264 35.82 -20.62 5.99
CA MET A 264 36.52 -19.75 5.05
C MET A 264 37.96 -20.27 4.81
N ASP A 265 38.50 -19.98 3.61
CA ASP A 265 39.87 -20.36 3.20
C ASP A 265 40.95 -19.54 3.95
N LEU A 266 41.05 -19.75 5.24
CA LEU A 266 42.07 -19.15 6.11
C LEU A 266 43.11 -20.16 6.56
N SER A 267 44.35 -19.70 6.70
CA SER A 267 45.41 -20.56 7.25
C SER A 267 45.09 -20.97 8.69
N VAL A 268 45.50 -22.20 9.09
CA VAL A 268 45.33 -22.74 10.45
C VAL A 268 45.90 -21.79 11.49
N ARG A 269 46.93 -21.03 11.14
CA ARG A 269 47.55 -20.05 12.00
C ARG A 269 46.69 -18.83 12.25
N ALA A 270 46.05 -18.27 11.20
CA ALA A 270 45.13 -17.17 11.30
C ALA A 270 43.89 -17.56 12.12
N LEU A 271 43.29 -18.73 11.83
CA LEU A 271 42.15 -19.27 12.57
C LEU A 271 42.41 -19.46 14.04
N ASN A 272 43.62 -20.02 14.44
CA ASN A 272 43.94 -20.19 15.82
C ASN A 272 44.15 -18.89 16.58
N CYS A 273 44.66 -17.84 15.91
CA CYS A 273 44.78 -16.53 16.51
C CYS A 273 43.40 -15.87 16.73
N LEU A 274 42.47 -15.98 15.77
CA LEU A 274 41.12 -15.46 15.88
C LEU A 274 40.28 -16.18 16.94
N LYS A 275 40.37 -17.51 17.00
CA LYS A 275 39.77 -18.31 18.11
C LYS A 275 40.26 -17.92 19.47
N SER A 276 41.57 -17.63 19.60
CA SER A 276 42.17 -17.18 20.89
C SER A 276 41.70 -15.77 21.29
N ALA A 277 41.15 -15.01 20.34
CA ALA A 277 40.57 -13.69 20.55
C ALA A 277 39.02 -13.73 20.61
N GLU A 278 38.41 -14.94 20.68
CA GLU A 278 36.95 -15.16 20.73
C GLU A 278 36.22 -14.58 19.51
N VAL A 279 36.83 -14.53 18.33
CA VAL A 279 36.24 -14.10 17.07
C VAL A 279 35.90 -15.33 16.25
N GLU A 280 34.61 -15.61 16.06
CA GLU A 280 34.13 -16.83 15.38
C GLU A 280 33.48 -16.55 14.04
N THR A 281 32.88 -15.37 13.85
CA THR A 281 32.13 -15.01 12.67
C THR A 281 32.77 -13.86 11.87
N LEU A 282 32.45 -13.77 10.59
CA LEU A 282 32.89 -12.68 9.72
C LEU A 282 32.39 -11.32 10.22
N GLY A 283 31.17 -11.29 10.77
CA GLY A 283 30.56 -10.08 11.34
C GLY A 283 31.28 -9.55 12.57
N GLU A 284 31.85 -10.43 13.40
CA GLU A 284 32.73 -10.02 14.53
C GLU A 284 34.05 -9.50 14.02
N LEU A 285 34.62 -10.16 12.98
CA LEU A 285 35.92 -9.76 12.43
C LEU A 285 35.89 -8.35 11.82
N VAL A 286 34.85 -7.96 11.07
CA VAL A 286 34.77 -6.64 10.42
C VAL A 286 34.59 -5.49 11.40
N GLN A 287 34.17 -5.74 12.63
CA GLN A 287 34.07 -4.71 13.68
C GLN A 287 35.41 -4.25 14.21
N PHE A 288 36.46 -5.07 14.08
CA PHE A 288 37.80 -4.72 14.55
C PHE A 288 38.52 -3.79 13.55
N ASN A 289 39.30 -2.88 14.08
CA ASN A 289 40.22 -2.08 13.28
C ASN A 289 41.55 -2.82 13.07
N LYS A 290 42.25 -2.55 11.97
CA LYS A 290 43.56 -3.12 11.64
C LYS A 290 44.56 -3.05 12.79
N ASN A 291 44.56 -1.95 13.54
CA ASN A 291 45.46 -1.70 14.65
C ASN A 291 45.16 -2.59 15.90
N ASP A 292 43.89 -2.97 16.05
CA ASP A 292 43.48 -3.80 17.19
C ASP A 292 43.80 -5.28 16.95
N LEU A 293 43.71 -5.76 15.71
CA LEU A 293 44.10 -7.10 15.29
C LEU A 293 45.61 -7.34 15.48
N LEU A 294 46.44 -6.32 15.28
CA LEU A 294 47.90 -6.42 15.51
C LEU A 294 48.29 -6.55 16.99
N LYS A 295 47.37 -6.27 17.91
CA LYS A 295 47.58 -6.44 19.35
C LYS A 295 47.34 -7.88 19.82
N PHE A 296 46.75 -8.74 18.98
CA PHE A 296 46.46 -10.13 19.34
C PHE A 296 47.76 -10.96 19.43
N ARG A 297 47.80 -11.83 20.40
CA ARG A 297 48.96 -12.69 20.65
C ARG A 297 49.23 -13.61 19.46
N ASN A 298 50.46 -13.59 18.94
CA ASN A 298 50.91 -14.38 17.79
C ASN A 298 50.30 -13.99 16.44
N PHE A 299 49.62 -12.82 16.33
CA PHE A 299 49.08 -12.30 15.07
C PHE A 299 50.15 -11.47 14.34
N GLY A 300 50.49 -11.86 13.11
CA GLY A 300 51.53 -11.23 12.32
C GLY A 300 51.06 -10.53 11.08
N LYS A 301 51.92 -9.71 10.43
CA LYS A 301 51.59 -9.00 9.19
C LYS A 301 51.11 -9.91 8.07
N LYS A 302 51.59 -11.16 7.95
CA LYS A 302 51.15 -12.13 6.96
C LYS A 302 49.69 -12.54 7.17
N SER A 303 49.27 -12.77 8.41
CA SER A 303 47.88 -13.10 8.76
C SER A 303 46.96 -11.90 8.51
N LEU A 304 47.45 -10.67 8.72
CA LEU A 304 46.66 -9.48 8.39
C LEU A 304 46.43 -9.36 6.89
N THR A 305 47.46 -9.55 6.06
CA THR A 305 47.33 -9.52 4.60
C THR A 305 46.37 -10.59 4.08
N GLU A 306 46.33 -11.76 4.71
CA GLU A 306 45.40 -12.85 4.39
C GLU A 306 43.97 -12.49 4.72
N LEU A 307 43.70 -11.83 5.85
CA LEU A 307 42.38 -11.32 6.21
C LEU A 307 41.95 -10.14 5.35
N GLU A 308 42.88 -9.26 5.00
CA GLU A 308 42.61 -8.14 4.04
C GLU A 308 42.14 -8.69 2.70
N ALA A 309 42.83 -9.68 2.15
CA ALA A 309 42.44 -10.32 0.89
C ALA A 309 41.08 -11.03 0.99
N LEU A 310 40.78 -11.67 2.13
CA LEU A 310 39.49 -12.34 2.35
C LEU A 310 38.34 -11.33 2.43
N LEU A 311 38.53 -10.20 3.11
CA LEU A 311 37.51 -9.16 3.21
C LEU A 311 37.31 -8.46 1.85
N GLU A 312 38.38 -8.16 1.12
CA GLU A 312 38.32 -7.53 -0.19
C GLU A 312 37.60 -8.42 -1.23
N ASN A 313 37.84 -9.74 -1.21
CA ASN A 313 37.13 -10.71 -2.05
C ASN A 313 35.61 -10.77 -1.76
N ASN A 314 35.20 -10.41 -0.55
CA ASN A 314 33.81 -10.41 -0.12
C ASN A 314 33.20 -8.98 -0.08
N ASN A 315 33.88 -7.98 -0.64
CA ASN A 315 33.47 -6.56 -0.62
C ASN A 315 33.23 -6.01 0.80
N LEU A 316 34.06 -6.41 1.77
CA LEU A 316 33.99 -6.00 3.17
C LEU A 316 35.24 -5.20 3.57
N GLU A 317 35.11 -4.32 4.58
CA GLU A 317 36.19 -3.51 5.12
C GLU A 317 36.28 -3.65 6.65
N PHE A 318 37.49 -3.47 7.20
CA PHE A 318 37.69 -3.41 8.65
C PHE A 318 37.07 -2.11 9.23
N GLY A 319 36.47 -2.21 10.43
CA GLY A 319 35.80 -1.09 11.08
C GLY A 319 34.40 -0.81 10.53
N MET A 320 33.79 -1.76 9.85
CA MET A 320 32.44 -1.62 9.27
C MET A 320 31.38 -1.62 10.38
N ASP A 321 30.39 -0.72 10.27
CA ASP A 321 29.25 -0.70 11.19
C ASP A 321 28.24 -1.80 10.81
N VAL A 322 28.23 -2.86 11.62
CA VAL A 322 27.34 -4.01 11.46
C VAL A 322 25.96 -3.83 12.11
N ALA A 323 25.73 -2.74 12.86
CA ALA A 323 24.45 -2.47 13.52
C ALA A 323 23.30 -2.37 12.52
N LYS A 324 23.58 -1.94 11.29
CA LYS A 324 22.63 -1.87 10.17
C LYS A 324 22.06 -3.25 9.79
N TYR A 325 22.82 -4.32 10.00
CA TYR A 325 22.46 -5.68 9.59
C TYR A 325 21.81 -6.50 10.70
N LYS A 326 21.65 -5.95 11.92
CA LYS A 326 20.95 -6.55 13.08
C LYS A 326 21.31 -8.02 13.30
N LEU A 327 22.60 -8.31 13.51
CA LEU A 327 23.13 -9.67 13.64
C LEU A 327 22.67 -10.39 14.93
N ASP A 328 22.31 -9.65 15.99
CA ASP A 328 21.97 -10.15 17.33
C ASP A 328 20.49 -10.60 17.50
N LYS A 329 19.68 -10.68 16.43
CA LYS A 329 18.32 -11.21 16.52
C LYS A 329 18.23 -12.53 15.77
N GLU A 330 18.12 -13.63 16.54
CA GLU A 330 17.56 -14.89 16.05
C GLU A 330 16.11 -14.73 15.62
#